data_e121abf68ea286564bbb0a40bd30c351
#
_entry.id   e121abf68ea286564bbb0a40bd30c351
#
_cell.length_a   1.000
_cell.length_b   1.000
_cell.length_c   1.000
_cell.angle_alpha   90.00
_cell.angle_beta   90.00
_cell.angle_gamma   90.00
#
_symmetry.space_group_name_H-M   'P 1'
#
loop_
_entity.id
_entity.type
_entity.pdbx_description
1 polymer ?
#
loop_
_entity_poly.entity_id
_entity_poly.type
_entity_poly.pdbx_seq_one_letter_code
_entity_poly.pdbx_strand_id
1 'polypeptide(L)'
;QLQKFDHFVRRTRGELFFARVWVLVEGETDVIILSGAARVLGLDLEQSAVRLVEYAQVGLSTFITAADSLGVAWHVFSDGDAAGLKTATTVRNALSGRSEGEHLTLLPKGDPVEPYLCRNGFMDVYELHANEQNRVRYITVDKDNDAYPEQLYKCLPNNGKPSAAHAVVAKMKIDGSASIPKEIADCLKAVIALAGDK
;
A
#
# COMPACT_ATOMS: atom_id res chain seq x y z
N GLN A 1 18.10 13.62 -6.36
CA GLN A 1 17.46 12.61 -5.49
C GLN A 1 17.88 12.79 -4.03
N LEU A 2 19.16 12.90 -3.71
CA LEU A 2 19.68 13.10 -2.34
C LEU A 2 19.07 14.32 -1.64
N GLN A 3 18.89 15.46 -2.32
CA GLN A 3 18.25 16.66 -1.75
C GLN A 3 16.78 16.42 -1.38
N LYS A 4 16.04 15.66 -2.21
CA LYS A 4 14.64 15.28 -1.91
C LYS A 4 14.56 14.34 -0.71
N PHE A 5 15.50 13.40 -0.62
CA PHE A 5 15.61 12.49 0.52
C PHE A 5 15.95 13.24 1.82
N ASP A 6 16.93 14.17 1.78
CA ASP A 6 17.26 15.01 2.94
C ASP A 6 16.05 15.86 3.39
N HIS A 7 15.33 16.45 2.45
CA HIS A 7 14.12 17.19 2.76
C HIS A 7 13.03 16.30 3.38
N PHE A 8 12.83 15.10 2.85
CA PHE A 8 11.88 14.12 3.38
C PHE A 8 12.25 13.71 4.82
N VAL A 9 13.51 13.38 5.07
CA VAL A 9 14.01 12.99 6.40
C VAL A 9 13.82 14.12 7.41
N ARG A 10 14.12 15.36 7.05
CA ARG A 10 13.88 16.53 7.93
C ARG A 10 12.40 16.71 8.25
N ARG A 11 11.51 16.45 7.31
CA ARG A 11 10.06 16.55 7.50
C ARG A 11 9.51 15.47 8.41
N THR A 12 10.04 14.26 8.36
CA THR A 12 9.65 13.12 9.21
C THR A 12 10.32 13.13 10.60
N ARG A 13 10.99 14.24 10.97
CA ARG A 13 11.65 14.44 12.29
C ARG A 13 12.64 13.33 12.67
N GLY A 14 13.19 12.64 11.69
CA GLY A 14 14.18 11.59 11.93
C GLY A 14 13.61 10.26 12.48
N GLU A 15 12.31 10.11 12.62
CA GLU A 15 11.67 8.88 13.13
C GLU A 15 12.03 7.63 12.30
N LEU A 16 12.38 7.82 11.03
CA LEU A 16 12.82 6.75 10.13
C LEU A 16 14.10 6.06 10.63
N PHE A 17 15.01 6.80 11.28
CA PHE A 17 16.29 6.25 11.76
C PHE A 17 16.14 5.30 12.96
N PHE A 18 15.00 5.33 13.63
CA PHE A 18 14.70 4.46 14.77
C PHE A 18 13.83 3.26 14.37
N ALA A 19 13.45 3.17 13.09
CA ALA A 19 12.67 2.04 12.58
C ALA A 19 13.56 0.81 12.39
N ARG A 20 13.01 -0.37 12.66
CA ARG A 20 13.60 -1.65 12.29
C ARG A 20 13.28 -2.02 10.84
N VAL A 21 12.08 -1.69 10.40
CA VAL A 21 11.59 -1.98 9.05
C VAL A 21 10.92 -0.76 8.44
N TRP A 22 11.26 -0.47 7.19
CA TRP A 22 10.50 0.45 6.35
C TRP A 22 9.58 -0.32 5.41
N VAL A 23 8.29 -0.07 5.48
CA VAL A 23 7.33 -0.53 4.47
C VAL A 23 7.19 0.58 3.44
N LEU A 24 7.77 0.36 2.28
CA LEU A 24 7.80 1.31 1.18
C LEU A 24 6.53 1.17 0.35
N VAL A 25 5.73 2.22 0.27
CA VAL A 25 4.45 2.27 -0.43
C VAL A 25 4.44 3.40 -1.45
N GLU A 26 3.57 3.32 -2.46
CA GLU A 26 3.54 4.37 -3.49
C GLU A 26 3.00 5.68 -2.95
N GLY A 27 1.92 5.66 -2.17
CA GLY A 27 1.27 6.88 -1.71
C GLY A 27 0.39 6.74 -0.47
N GLU A 28 -0.30 7.85 -0.17
CA GLU A 28 -1.12 8.04 1.03
C GLU A 28 -2.23 6.98 1.17
N THR A 29 -2.85 6.55 0.08
CA THR A 29 -3.91 5.52 0.09
C THR A 29 -3.40 4.23 0.71
N ASP A 30 -2.21 3.77 0.32
CA ASP A 30 -1.59 2.56 0.85
C ASP A 30 -1.28 2.69 2.34
N VAL A 31 -0.76 3.86 2.75
CA VAL A 31 -0.50 4.16 4.17
C VAL A 31 -1.78 4.03 5.00
N ILE A 32 -2.89 4.62 4.53
CA ILE A 32 -4.18 4.56 5.22
C ILE A 32 -4.65 3.10 5.34
N ILE A 33 -4.65 2.36 4.23
CA ILE A 33 -5.14 0.97 4.18
C ILE A 33 -4.29 0.06 5.06
N LEU A 34 -2.96 0.07 4.91
CA LEU A 34 -2.07 -0.80 5.68
C LEU A 34 -2.10 -0.47 7.18
N SER A 35 -2.09 0.83 7.56
CA SER A 35 -2.22 1.24 8.96
C SER A 35 -3.55 0.81 9.57
N GLY A 36 -4.64 0.96 8.81
CA GLY A 36 -5.97 0.56 9.24
C GLY A 36 -6.10 -0.93 9.40
N ALA A 37 -5.65 -1.70 8.42
CA ALA A 37 -5.66 -3.16 8.44
C ALA A 37 -4.81 -3.72 9.58
N ALA A 38 -3.61 -3.16 9.83
CA ALA A 38 -2.77 -3.56 10.95
C ALA A 38 -3.51 -3.45 12.29
N ARG A 39 -4.19 -2.31 12.54
CA ARG A 39 -4.98 -2.12 13.77
C ARG A 39 -6.12 -3.13 13.90
N VAL A 40 -6.80 -3.47 12.80
CA VAL A 40 -7.90 -4.47 12.81
C VAL A 40 -7.35 -5.88 13.07
N LEU A 41 -6.14 -6.18 12.60
CA LEU A 41 -5.44 -7.44 12.87
C LEU A 41 -4.80 -7.49 14.27
N GLY A 42 -4.87 -6.40 15.05
CA GLY A 42 -4.20 -6.32 16.36
C GLY A 42 -2.68 -6.22 16.28
N LEU A 43 -2.14 -5.78 15.13
CA LEU A 43 -0.71 -5.59 14.91
C LEU A 43 -0.32 -4.14 15.23
N ASP A 44 0.58 -3.95 16.16
CA ASP A 44 1.12 -2.63 16.52
C ASP A 44 2.42 -2.37 15.75
N LEU A 45 2.29 -1.59 14.66
CA LEU A 45 3.43 -1.22 13.82
C LEU A 45 4.42 -0.32 14.56
N GLU A 46 3.94 0.56 15.46
CA GLU A 46 4.81 1.46 16.22
C GLU A 46 5.63 0.71 17.24
N GLN A 47 4.99 -0.17 18.01
CA GLN A 47 5.68 -1.00 19.00
C GLN A 47 6.69 -1.94 18.34
N SER A 48 6.41 -2.40 17.13
CA SER A 48 7.32 -3.23 16.32
C SER A 48 8.41 -2.42 15.62
N ALA A 49 8.46 -1.10 15.82
CA ALA A 49 9.36 -0.18 15.12
C ALA A 49 9.28 -0.28 13.57
N VAL A 50 8.07 -0.51 13.04
CA VAL A 50 7.76 -0.51 11.61
C VAL A 50 7.25 0.87 11.19
N ARG A 51 7.74 1.39 10.07
CA ARG A 51 7.30 2.66 9.50
C ARG A 51 6.83 2.50 8.06
N LEU A 52 5.63 2.99 7.77
CA LEU A 52 5.12 3.13 6.41
C LEU A 52 5.71 4.38 5.78
N VAL A 53 6.30 4.24 4.60
CA VAL A 53 7.08 5.30 3.94
C VAL A 53 6.65 5.44 2.49
N GLU A 54 6.12 6.60 2.12
CA GLU A 54 5.76 6.91 0.75
C GLU A 54 7.00 7.21 -0.10
N TYR A 55 7.20 6.49 -1.20
CA TYR A 55 8.38 6.67 -2.04
C TYR A 55 8.14 7.51 -3.31
N ALA A 56 6.91 7.80 -3.70
CA ALA A 56 6.60 8.43 -5.00
C ALA A 56 7.37 9.73 -5.28
N GLN A 57 7.59 10.57 -4.26
CA GLN A 57 8.25 11.87 -4.44
C GLN A 57 9.78 11.79 -4.50
N VAL A 58 10.38 10.80 -3.87
CA VAL A 58 11.84 10.63 -3.72
C VAL A 58 12.38 9.58 -4.68
N GLY A 59 11.64 8.49 -4.83
CA GLY A 59 11.98 7.33 -5.65
C GLY A 59 12.36 6.10 -4.83
N LEU A 60 11.81 4.94 -5.22
CA LEU A 60 11.97 3.68 -4.53
C LEU A 60 13.44 3.28 -4.31
N SER A 61 14.24 3.31 -5.38
CA SER A 61 15.66 2.92 -5.31
C SER A 61 16.46 3.74 -4.29
N THR A 62 16.10 5.03 -4.10
CA THR A 62 16.76 5.89 -3.11
C THR A 62 16.48 5.41 -1.69
N PHE A 63 15.22 5.04 -1.40
CA PHE A 63 14.86 4.50 -0.08
C PHE A 63 15.49 3.13 0.17
N ILE A 64 15.49 2.23 -0.80
CA ILE A 64 16.14 0.92 -0.66
C ILE A 64 17.63 1.09 -0.38
N THR A 65 18.34 1.91 -1.16
CA THR A 65 19.77 2.18 -0.93
C THR A 65 20.03 2.80 0.45
N ALA A 66 19.17 3.72 0.89
CA ALA A 66 19.29 4.32 2.21
C ALA A 66 19.04 3.30 3.33
N ALA A 67 18.01 2.47 3.21
CA ALA A 67 17.70 1.41 4.18
C ALA A 67 18.87 0.43 4.31
N ASP A 68 19.40 -0.06 3.19
CA ASP A 68 20.56 -0.95 3.16
C ASP A 68 21.80 -0.30 3.82
N SER A 69 22.05 1.00 3.55
CA SER A 69 23.18 1.74 4.13
C SER A 69 23.04 1.94 5.64
N LEU A 70 21.81 2.05 6.13
CA LEU A 70 21.50 2.24 7.55
C LEU A 70 21.31 0.93 8.32
N GLY A 71 21.33 -0.21 7.63
CA GLY A 71 21.02 -1.52 8.23
C GLY A 71 19.54 -1.66 8.64
N VAL A 72 18.64 -0.86 8.07
CA VAL A 72 17.19 -0.96 8.27
C VAL A 72 16.64 -1.98 7.29
N ALA A 73 15.82 -2.92 7.75
CA ALA A 73 15.10 -3.81 6.86
C ALA A 73 14.03 -3.05 6.07
N TRP A 74 13.66 -3.56 4.90
CA TRP A 74 12.63 -2.93 4.09
C TRP A 74 11.73 -3.97 3.42
N HIS A 75 10.49 -3.58 3.19
CA HIS A 75 9.50 -4.35 2.44
C HIS A 75 8.74 -3.39 1.53
N VAL A 76 8.47 -3.78 0.30
CA VAL A 76 7.70 -2.98 -0.67
C VAL A 76 6.32 -3.58 -0.82
N PHE A 77 5.29 -2.77 -0.64
CA PHE A 77 3.93 -3.09 -1.04
C PHE A 77 3.64 -2.38 -2.35
N SER A 78 3.19 -3.09 -3.36
CA SER A 78 3.04 -2.58 -4.72
C SER A 78 1.77 -3.06 -5.39
N ASP A 79 1.16 -2.18 -6.18
CA ASP A 79 0.06 -2.50 -7.08
C ASP A 79 0.43 -3.60 -8.08
N GLY A 80 -0.58 -4.31 -8.61
CA GLY A 80 -0.42 -5.33 -9.65
C GLY A 80 -0.43 -4.79 -11.08
N ASP A 81 -0.58 -3.48 -11.27
CA ASP A 81 -0.65 -2.83 -12.57
C ASP A 81 0.72 -2.69 -13.26
N ALA A 82 0.76 -2.03 -14.41
CA ALA A 82 2.00 -1.86 -15.18
C ALA A 82 3.07 -1.04 -14.43
N ALA A 83 2.68 -0.11 -13.55
CA ALA A 83 3.61 0.65 -12.73
C ALA A 83 4.16 -0.21 -11.60
N GLY A 84 3.30 -0.96 -10.91
CA GLY A 84 3.69 -1.89 -9.87
C GLY A 84 4.59 -3.03 -10.36
N LEU A 85 4.38 -3.54 -11.57
CA LEU A 85 5.29 -4.52 -12.19
C LEU A 85 6.71 -3.96 -12.42
N LYS A 86 6.83 -2.66 -12.75
CA LYS A 86 8.13 -1.98 -12.83
C LYS A 86 8.77 -1.83 -11.44
N THR A 87 7.95 -1.48 -10.44
CA THR A 87 8.34 -1.44 -9.03
C THR A 87 8.87 -2.80 -8.58
N ALA A 88 8.15 -3.89 -8.86
CA ALA A 88 8.58 -5.25 -8.56
C ALA A 88 9.92 -5.61 -9.22
N THR A 89 10.14 -5.18 -10.47
CA THR A 89 11.43 -5.38 -11.15
C THR A 89 12.56 -4.63 -10.43
N THR A 90 12.31 -3.40 -9.98
CA THR A 90 13.29 -2.64 -9.19
C THR A 90 13.64 -3.34 -7.88
N VAL A 91 12.63 -3.86 -7.17
CA VAL A 91 12.82 -4.64 -5.94
C VAL A 91 13.68 -5.86 -6.20
N ARG A 92 13.33 -6.69 -7.20
CA ARG A 92 14.07 -7.92 -7.56
C ARG A 92 15.53 -7.65 -7.83
N ASN A 93 15.84 -6.56 -8.53
CA ASN A 93 17.22 -6.15 -8.81
C ASN A 93 17.98 -5.72 -7.53
N ALA A 94 17.28 -5.29 -6.50
CA ALA A 94 17.87 -4.83 -5.24
C ALA A 94 18.00 -5.94 -4.17
N LEU A 95 17.44 -7.14 -4.40
CA LEU A 95 17.40 -8.20 -3.38
C LEU A 95 18.78 -8.67 -2.93
N SER A 96 19.77 -8.70 -3.83
CA SER A 96 21.15 -9.10 -3.46
C SER A 96 21.21 -10.46 -2.73
N GLY A 97 20.41 -11.43 -3.17
CA GLY A 97 20.33 -12.78 -2.58
C GLY A 97 19.31 -12.94 -1.44
N ARG A 98 18.61 -11.88 -1.06
CA ARG A 98 17.49 -11.93 -0.10
C ARG A 98 16.25 -12.57 -0.72
N SER A 99 15.36 -13.10 0.13
CA SER A 99 14.08 -13.70 -0.29
C SER A 99 13.11 -12.64 -0.83
N GLU A 100 12.54 -12.86 -2.02
CA GLU A 100 11.53 -11.93 -2.58
C GLU A 100 10.31 -11.79 -1.66
N GLY A 101 9.81 -12.88 -1.09
CA GLY A 101 8.62 -12.87 -0.23
C GLY A 101 8.77 -12.06 1.06
N GLU A 102 10.01 -11.86 1.53
CA GLU A 102 10.29 -11.01 2.70
C GLU A 102 10.37 -9.53 2.33
N HIS A 103 10.56 -9.21 1.05
CA HIS A 103 10.85 -7.85 0.59
C HIS A 103 9.81 -7.27 -0.39
N LEU A 104 8.88 -8.08 -0.87
CA LEU A 104 7.87 -7.65 -1.83
C LEU A 104 6.51 -8.31 -1.60
N THR A 105 5.50 -7.50 -1.47
CA THR A 105 4.11 -7.88 -1.71
C THR A 105 3.63 -7.18 -2.97
N LEU A 106 3.33 -7.95 -3.99
CA LEU A 106 2.76 -7.49 -5.26
C LEU A 106 1.30 -7.91 -5.31
N LEU A 107 0.39 -6.96 -5.47
CA LEU A 107 -1.02 -7.26 -5.67
C LEU A 107 -1.25 -8.10 -6.94
N PRO A 108 -2.38 -8.82 -7.06
CA PRO A 108 -2.68 -9.62 -8.24
C PRO A 108 -2.55 -8.82 -9.54
N LYS A 109 -2.10 -9.48 -10.60
CA LYS A 109 -1.80 -8.85 -11.89
C LYS A 109 -3.03 -8.11 -12.44
N GLY A 110 -2.80 -6.85 -12.76
CA GLY A 110 -3.80 -5.96 -13.36
C GLY A 110 -4.46 -5.00 -12.37
N ASP A 111 -4.35 -5.26 -11.06
CA ASP A 111 -5.07 -4.50 -10.05
C ASP A 111 -4.23 -3.42 -9.35
N PRO A 112 -4.58 -2.12 -9.49
CA PRO A 112 -4.33 -1.13 -8.46
C PRO A 112 -5.05 -1.49 -7.16
N VAL A 113 -4.65 -0.87 -6.05
CA VAL A 113 -5.21 -1.20 -4.72
C VAL A 113 -6.73 -1.00 -4.63
N GLU A 114 -7.29 -0.01 -5.33
CA GLU A 114 -8.72 0.27 -5.28
C GLU A 114 -9.57 -0.82 -5.97
N PRO A 115 -9.34 -1.22 -7.24
CA PRO A 115 -10.00 -2.37 -7.84
C PRO A 115 -9.79 -3.67 -7.06
N TYR A 116 -8.58 -3.89 -6.53
CA TYR A 116 -8.31 -5.05 -5.69
C TYR A 116 -9.22 -5.07 -4.45
N LEU A 117 -9.38 -3.95 -3.74
CA LEU A 117 -10.29 -3.84 -2.61
C LEU A 117 -11.76 -4.02 -3.01
N CYS A 118 -12.17 -3.49 -4.18
CA CYS A 118 -13.52 -3.73 -4.69
C CYS A 118 -13.81 -5.24 -4.84
N ARG A 119 -12.88 -6.00 -5.42
CA ARG A 119 -13.02 -7.46 -5.59
C ARG A 119 -12.99 -8.23 -4.27
N ASN A 120 -12.47 -7.63 -3.22
CA ASN A 120 -12.34 -8.22 -1.90
C ASN A 120 -13.37 -7.71 -0.88
N GLY A 121 -14.57 -7.32 -1.33
CA GLY A 121 -15.71 -7.04 -0.45
C GLY A 121 -15.93 -5.56 -0.10
N PHE A 122 -15.21 -4.64 -0.73
CA PHE A 122 -15.34 -3.19 -0.48
C PHE A 122 -15.96 -2.41 -1.65
N MET A 123 -16.59 -3.08 -2.60
CA MET A 123 -17.23 -2.46 -3.76
C MET A 123 -18.23 -1.37 -3.37
N ASP A 124 -19.08 -1.64 -2.39
CA ASP A 124 -20.09 -0.74 -1.86
C ASP A 124 -19.50 0.58 -1.35
N VAL A 125 -18.32 0.52 -0.74
CA VAL A 125 -17.60 1.72 -0.27
C VAL A 125 -17.23 2.61 -1.45
N TYR A 126 -16.66 2.02 -2.50
CA TYR A 126 -16.26 2.77 -3.70
C TYR A 126 -17.48 3.30 -4.47
N GLU A 127 -18.59 2.56 -4.50
CA GLU A 127 -19.85 3.03 -5.08
C GLU A 127 -20.37 4.28 -4.37
N LEU A 128 -20.30 4.35 -3.04
CA LEU A 128 -20.73 5.53 -2.27
C LEU A 128 -19.83 6.75 -2.51
N HIS A 129 -18.55 6.55 -2.83
CA HIS A 129 -17.59 7.63 -3.06
C HIS A 129 -17.46 8.06 -4.52
N ALA A 130 -18.04 7.29 -5.45
CA ALA A 130 -17.97 7.58 -6.87
C ALA A 130 -18.82 8.80 -7.23
N ASN A 131 -18.23 9.72 -8.03
CA ASN A 131 -18.90 10.89 -8.55
C ASN A 131 -19.89 10.50 -9.66
N GLU A 132 -21.13 11.01 -9.60
CA GLU A 132 -22.19 10.65 -10.54
C GLU A 132 -21.85 11.05 -12.00
N GLN A 133 -21.24 12.21 -12.20
CA GLN A 133 -20.85 12.64 -13.55
C GLN A 133 -19.76 11.72 -14.13
N ASN A 134 -18.84 11.25 -13.29
CA ASN A 134 -17.81 10.31 -13.69
C ASN A 134 -18.39 8.91 -13.97
N ARG A 135 -19.42 8.48 -13.22
CA ARG A 135 -20.13 7.21 -13.51
C ARG A 135 -20.70 7.18 -14.92
N VAL A 136 -21.41 8.23 -15.31
CA VAL A 136 -21.97 8.34 -16.69
C VAL A 136 -20.87 8.28 -17.75
N ARG A 137 -19.68 8.77 -17.42
CA ARG A 137 -18.55 8.83 -18.37
C ARG A 137 -17.75 7.53 -18.46
N TYR A 138 -17.54 6.84 -17.35
CA TYR A 138 -16.55 5.76 -17.25
C TYR A 138 -17.18 4.38 -17.08
N ILE A 139 -18.41 4.25 -16.56
CA ILE A 139 -19.07 2.97 -16.38
C ILE A 139 -19.81 2.61 -17.66
N THR A 140 -19.34 1.56 -18.32
CA THR A 140 -19.89 1.05 -19.59
C THR A 140 -20.32 -0.41 -19.50
N VAL A 141 -20.10 -1.03 -18.32
CA VAL A 141 -20.42 -2.44 -18.07
C VAL A 141 -21.30 -2.58 -16.83
N ASP A 142 -21.99 -3.70 -16.72
CA ASP A 142 -22.80 -4.02 -15.55
C ASP A 142 -21.91 -4.33 -14.32
N LYS A 143 -22.51 -4.21 -13.13
CA LYS A 143 -21.83 -4.38 -11.84
C LYS A 143 -21.16 -5.76 -11.67
N ASP A 144 -21.74 -6.80 -12.27
CA ASP A 144 -21.25 -8.17 -12.20
C ASP A 144 -20.10 -8.47 -13.19
N ASN A 145 -19.71 -7.48 -14.00
CA ASN A 145 -18.62 -7.63 -14.95
C ASN A 145 -17.26 -7.42 -14.29
N ASP A 146 -16.27 -8.25 -14.61
CA ASP A 146 -14.91 -8.20 -14.06
C ASP A 146 -14.20 -6.86 -14.27
N ALA A 147 -14.61 -6.09 -15.30
CA ALA A 147 -14.06 -4.76 -15.57
C ALA A 147 -14.73 -3.64 -14.74
N TYR A 148 -15.82 -3.92 -14.03
CA TYR A 148 -16.54 -2.91 -13.26
C TYR A 148 -15.69 -2.23 -12.17
N PRO A 149 -14.92 -2.95 -11.35
CA PRO A 149 -14.05 -2.33 -10.33
C PRO A 149 -13.04 -1.33 -10.91
N GLU A 150 -12.48 -1.63 -12.09
CA GLU A 150 -11.53 -0.73 -12.76
C GLU A 150 -12.20 0.53 -13.33
N GLN A 151 -13.46 0.42 -13.73
CA GLN A 151 -14.24 1.56 -14.17
C GLN A 151 -14.72 2.39 -12.99
N LEU A 152 -15.11 1.72 -11.89
CA LEU A 152 -15.62 2.36 -10.68
C LEU A 152 -14.55 3.24 -10.02
N TYR A 153 -13.31 2.74 -9.88
CA TYR A 153 -12.27 3.54 -9.25
C TYR A 153 -11.93 4.82 -10.03
N LYS A 154 -12.11 4.84 -11.37
CA LYS A 154 -11.99 6.04 -12.21
C LYS A 154 -13.10 7.06 -11.94
N CYS A 155 -14.17 6.63 -11.28
CA CYS A 155 -15.28 7.50 -10.91
C CYS A 155 -15.04 8.27 -9.61
N LEU A 156 -13.96 7.97 -8.87
CA LEU A 156 -13.61 8.75 -7.69
C LEU A 156 -13.26 10.21 -8.07
N PRO A 157 -13.63 11.19 -7.25
CA PRO A 157 -13.18 12.56 -7.46
C PRO A 157 -11.66 12.68 -7.29
N ASN A 158 -11.05 13.73 -7.83
CA ASN A 158 -9.59 13.91 -7.87
C ASN A 158 -8.88 13.74 -6.52
N ASN A 159 -9.52 14.10 -5.40
CA ASN A 159 -9.00 13.91 -4.04
C ASN A 159 -9.82 12.87 -3.26
N GLY A 160 -10.55 12.00 -3.95
CA GLY A 160 -11.48 11.05 -3.32
C GLY A 160 -10.85 9.76 -2.84
N LYS A 161 -9.66 9.40 -3.33
CA LYS A 161 -8.98 8.16 -2.97
C LYS A 161 -8.67 8.05 -1.46
N PRO A 162 -8.07 9.05 -0.80
CA PRO A 162 -7.85 8.97 0.65
C PRO A 162 -9.15 8.86 1.44
N SER A 163 -10.21 9.59 1.03
CA SER A 163 -11.53 9.51 1.67
C SER A 163 -12.13 8.10 1.55
N ALA A 164 -12.08 7.50 0.36
CA ALA A 164 -12.53 6.13 0.15
C ALA A 164 -11.70 5.13 0.97
N ALA A 165 -10.37 5.31 1.05
CA ALA A 165 -9.49 4.48 1.86
C ALA A 165 -9.87 4.52 3.35
N HIS A 166 -10.14 5.71 3.90
CA HIS A 166 -10.64 5.84 5.27
C HIS A 166 -11.98 5.13 5.49
N ALA A 167 -12.89 5.19 4.53
CA ALA A 167 -14.17 4.49 4.60
C ALA A 167 -14.00 2.96 4.50
N VAL A 168 -13.07 2.47 3.67
CA VAL A 168 -12.67 1.05 3.64
C VAL A 168 -12.15 0.61 5.01
N VAL A 169 -11.26 1.37 5.61
CA VAL A 169 -10.73 1.07 6.97
C VAL A 169 -11.85 1.09 8.02
N ALA A 170 -12.81 2.01 7.92
CA ALA A 170 -13.97 2.04 8.81
C ALA A 170 -14.81 0.75 8.67
N LYS A 171 -15.04 0.28 7.43
CA LYS A 171 -15.74 -0.97 7.16
C LYS A 171 -14.94 -2.18 7.67
N MET A 172 -13.60 -2.24 7.46
CA MET A 172 -12.75 -3.29 8.03
C MET A 172 -12.88 -3.40 9.55
N LYS A 173 -13.00 -2.28 10.27
CA LYS A 173 -13.21 -2.27 11.73
C LYS A 173 -14.55 -2.86 12.14
N ILE A 174 -15.59 -2.66 11.34
CA ILE A 174 -16.94 -3.20 11.59
C ILE A 174 -16.97 -4.70 11.28
N ASP A 175 -16.42 -5.10 10.14
CA ASP A 175 -16.48 -6.46 9.61
C ASP A 175 -15.44 -7.38 10.28
N GLY A 176 -14.45 -6.80 10.97
CA GLY A 176 -13.42 -7.54 11.72
C GLY A 176 -12.27 -8.06 10.85
N SER A 177 -11.35 -8.78 11.50
CA SER A 177 -10.10 -9.25 10.88
C SER A 177 -10.29 -10.18 9.69
N ALA A 178 -11.40 -10.90 9.61
CA ALA A 178 -11.71 -11.79 8.49
C ALA A 178 -11.99 -11.04 7.18
N SER A 179 -12.31 -9.74 7.25
CA SER A 179 -12.53 -8.89 6.07
C SER A 179 -11.24 -8.37 5.43
N ILE A 180 -10.10 -8.53 6.11
CA ILE A 180 -8.82 -8.04 5.58
C ILE A 180 -8.40 -8.94 4.41
N PRO A 181 -8.18 -8.37 3.21
CA PRO A 181 -7.73 -9.14 2.06
C PRO A 181 -6.39 -9.84 2.31
N LYS A 182 -6.25 -11.04 1.75
CA LYS A 182 -5.13 -11.94 2.04
C LYS A 182 -3.77 -11.31 1.83
N GLU A 183 -3.55 -10.63 0.70
CA GLU A 183 -2.26 -10.04 0.36
C GLU A 183 -1.88 -8.92 1.32
N ILE A 184 -2.85 -8.15 1.81
CA ILE A 184 -2.64 -7.12 2.83
C ILE A 184 -2.28 -7.76 4.18
N ALA A 185 -3.02 -8.80 4.58
CA ALA A 185 -2.75 -9.50 5.83
C ALA A 185 -1.38 -10.20 5.82
N ASP A 186 -1.02 -10.82 4.70
CA ASP A 186 0.25 -11.52 4.54
C ASP A 186 1.44 -10.52 4.50
N CYS A 187 1.28 -9.37 3.83
CA CYS A 187 2.24 -8.26 3.88
C CYS A 187 2.53 -7.84 5.32
N LEU A 188 1.49 -7.55 6.08
CA LEU A 188 1.63 -7.07 7.46
C LEU A 188 2.28 -8.12 8.38
N LYS A 189 1.95 -9.40 8.21
CA LYS A 189 2.60 -10.49 8.95
C LYS A 189 4.09 -10.63 8.58
N ALA A 190 4.42 -10.58 7.28
CA ALA A 190 5.80 -10.64 6.83
C ALA A 190 6.64 -9.48 7.39
N VAL A 191 6.08 -8.28 7.38
CA VAL A 191 6.74 -7.08 7.92
C VAL A 191 6.98 -7.18 9.43
N ILE A 192 6.01 -7.68 10.20
CA ILE A 192 6.17 -7.89 11.65
C ILE A 192 7.22 -8.98 11.93
N ALA A 193 7.23 -10.08 11.17
CA ALA A 193 8.25 -11.11 11.29
C ALA A 193 9.64 -10.53 11.01
N LEU A 194 9.79 -9.77 9.92
CA LEU A 194 11.06 -9.10 9.56
C LEU A 194 11.54 -8.11 10.64
N ALA A 195 10.64 -7.52 11.41
CA ALA A 195 10.98 -6.65 12.54
C ALA A 195 11.41 -7.43 13.80
N GLY A 196 10.95 -8.68 13.96
CA GLY A 196 11.26 -9.54 15.09
C GLY A 196 12.58 -10.30 14.95
N ASP A 197 13.09 -10.47 13.74
CA ASP A 197 14.30 -11.27 13.44
C ASP A 197 15.63 -10.52 13.68
N LYS A 198 15.59 -9.36 14.36
CA LYS A 198 16.77 -8.54 14.68
C LYS A 198 16.99 -8.30 16.17
#